data_4a029e05b666572c5ab296d85dccfd28
#
_entry.id   4a029e05b666572c5ab296d85dccfd28
#
_cell.length_a   1.000
_cell.length_b   1.000
_cell.length_c   1.000
_cell.angle_alpha   90.00
_cell.angle_beta   90.00
_cell.angle_gamma   90.00
#
_symmetry.space_group_name_H-M   'P 1'
#
loop_
_entity.id
_entity.type
_entity.pdbx_description
1 polymer ?
#
loop_
_entity_poly.entity_id
_entity_poly.type
_entity_poly.pdbx_seq_one_letter_code
_entity_poly.pdbx_strand_id
1 'polypeptide(L)'
;MTVADVLLLALGAVAVGSGALVVTSSHLVRAGFYLVVSLGATAGLYLVLGAEFVAWVQVLIYVGAVVVLLLFAVMLTRAPIGPSDDLDRPAWPAAAVGGGVGLGLAALLVDAFRWTLVDLPEPGTAGRMGERIFGSWVLPFEVLSVLLLAALVGAIVLSRPDIGARPDIAPSGEAETDLVAGNSPGEG
;
A
#
# COMPACT_ATOMS: atom_id res chain seq x y z
N MET A 1 -28.19 -21.77 8.09
CA MET A 1 -26.81 -21.31 7.92
C MET A 1 -26.01 -22.43 7.30
N THR A 2 -25.52 -22.21 6.11
CA THR A 2 -24.64 -23.17 5.44
C THR A 2 -23.21 -23.07 5.99
N VAL A 3 -22.40 -24.10 5.79
CA VAL A 3 -20.97 -24.06 6.18
C VAL A 3 -20.27 -22.84 5.54
N ALA A 4 -20.66 -22.50 4.31
CA ALA A 4 -20.12 -21.32 3.62
C ALA A 4 -20.49 -20.01 4.34
N ASP A 5 -21.70 -19.86 4.85
CA ASP A 5 -22.11 -18.67 5.60
C ASP A 5 -21.29 -18.48 6.86
N VAL A 6 -21.03 -19.57 7.58
CA VAL A 6 -20.19 -19.55 8.81
C VAL A 6 -18.77 -19.17 8.48
N LEU A 7 -18.19 -19.72 7.39
CA LEU A 7 -16.84 -19.38 6.95
C LEU A 7 -16.74 -17.92 6.51
N LEU A 8 -17.72 -17.41 5.75
CA LEU A 8 -17.77 -16.01 5.33
C LEU A 8 -17.83 -15.06 6.53
N LEU A 9 -18.69 -15.36 7.51
CA LEU A 9 -18.77 -14.56 8.73
C LEU A 9 -17.50 -14.60 9.56
N ALA A 10 -16.91 -15.79 9.73
CA ALA A 10 -15.67 -15.94 10.48
C ALA A 10 -14.49 -15.22 9.82
N LEU A 11 -14.29 -15.43 8.52
CA LEU A 11 -13.23 -14.77 7.76
C LEU A 11 -13.46 -13.25 7.67
N GLY A 12 -14.72 -12.82 7.49
CA GLY A 12 -15.10 -11.41 7.52
C GLY A 12 -14.79 -10.76 8.87
N ALA A 13 -15.14 -11.42 9.97
CA ALA A 13 -14.82 -10.93 11.31
C ALA A 13 -13.30 -10.84 11.56
N VAL A 14 -12.54 -11.82 11.09
CA VAL A 14 -11.07 -11.80 11.18
C VAL A 14 -10.49 -10.67 10.31
N ALA A 15 -10.98 -10.49 9.09
CA ALA A 15 -10.50 -9.43 8.20
C ALA A 15 -10.74 -8.03 8.78
N VAL A 16 -11.97 -7.77 9.24
CA VAL A 16 -12.34 -6.47 9.84
C VAL A 16 -11.67 -6.27 11.19
N GLY A 17 -11.66 -7.29 12.06
CA GLY A 17 -11.04 -7.21 13.37
C GLY A 17 -9.53 -6.96 13.30
N SER A 18 -8.82 -7.71 12.45
CA SER A 18 -7.39 -7.48 12.24
C SER A 18 -7.12 -6.12 11.55
N GLY A 19 -7.97 -5.69 10.61
CA GLY A 19 -7.89 -4.36 10.01
C GLY A 19 -8.05 -3.23 11.04
N ALA A 20 -8.96 -3.36 11.99
CA ALA A 20 -9.11 -2.43 13.10
C ALA A 20 -7.85 -2.40 13.99
N LEU A 21 -7.23 -3.57 14.23
CA LEU A 21 -5.98 -3.66 14.99
C LEU A 21 -4.79 -3.04 14.25
N VAL A 22 -4.77 -3.04 12.91
CA VAL A 22 -3.76 -2.32 12.12
C VAL A 22 -3.79 -0.84 12.44
N VAL A 23 -4.99 -0.23 12.43
CA VAL A 23 -5.15 1.22 12.61
C VAL A 23 -4.92 1.65 14.04
N THR A 24 -5.25 0.80 15.02
CA THR A 24 -5.12 1.11 16.46
C THR A 24 -3.75 0.76 17.02
N SER A 25 -2.91 0.06 16.27
CA SER A 25 -1.59 -0.38 16.75
C SER A 25 -0.57 0.76 16.72
N SER A 26 0.02 1.07 17.86
CA SER A 26 1.12 2.05 17.99
C SER A 26 2.46 1.53 17.46
N HIS A 27 2.58 0.23 17.19
CA HIS A 27 3.82 -0.41 16.76
C HIS A 27 3.72 -0.83 15.30
N LEU A 28 4.48 -0.19 14.42
CA LEU A 28 4.46 -0.41 12.98
C LEU A 28 4.65 -1.87 12.55
N VAL A 29 5.58 -2.59 13.18
CA VAL A 29 5.81 -4.01 12.86
C VAL A 29 4.59 -4.86 13.25
N ARG A 30 3.99 -4.60 14.41
CA ARG A 30 2.77 -5.30 14.85
C ARG A 30 1.59 -4.99 13.93
N ALA A 31 1.44 -3.72 13.52
CA ALA A 31 0.44 -3.31 12.54
C ALA A 31 0.61 -4.07 11.22
N GLY A 32 1.87 -4.23 10.76
CA GLY A 32 2.16 -5.02 9.56
C GLY A 32 1.74 -6.49 9.66
N PHE A 33 1.95 -7.15 10.81
CA PHE A 33 1.45 -8.52 11.02
C PHE A 33 -0.08 -8.59 11.03
N TYR A 34 -0.77 -7.64 11.64
CA TYR A 34 -2.23 -7.57 11.58
C TYR A 34 -2.72 -7.33 10.14
N LEU A 35 -1.97 -6.55 9.34
CA LEU A 35 -2.27 -6.34 7.93
C LEU A 35 -2.15 -7.65 7.12
N VAL A 36 -1.12 -8.46 7.37
CA VAL A 36 -0.98 -9.80 6.77
C VAL A 36 -2.21 -10.66 7.07
N VAL A 37 -2.65 -10.69 8.32
CA VAL A 37 -3.83 -11.47 8.74
C VAL A 37 -5.10 -10.95 8.05
N SER A 38 -5.30 -9.63 7.99
CA SER A 38 -6.46 -9.01 7.35
C SER A 38 -6.53 -9.34 5.87
N LEU A 39 -5.41 -9.17 5.14
CA LEU A 39 -5.33 -9.47 3.71
C LEU A 39 -5.41 -10.96 3.41
N GLY A 40 -4.85 -11.81 4.28
CA GLY A 40 -4.98 -13.27 4.19
C GLY A 40 -6.42 -13.74 4.39
N ALA A 41 -7.12 -13.18 5.37
CA ALA A 41 -8.54 -13.45 5.58
C ALA A 41 -9.39 -13.00 4.38
N THR A 42 -9.05 -11.86 3.75
CA THR A 42 -9.70 -11.39 2.52
C THR A 42 -9.48 -12.38 1.35
N ALA A 43 -8.27 -12.95 1.22
CA ALA A 43 -8.01 -14.00 0.24
C ALA A 43 -8.87 -15.25 0.51
N GLY A 44 -9.05 -15.62 1.79
CA GLY A 44 -9.96 -16.69 2.18
C GLY A 44 -11.42 -16.42 1.81
N LEU A 45 -11.89 -15.17 1.95
CA LEU A 45 -13.22 -14.76 1.48
C LEU A 45 -13.38 -14.98 -0.03
N TYR A 46 -12.37 -14.61 -0.83
CA TYR A 46 -12.39 -14.82 -2.27
C TYR A 46 -12.47 -16.32 -2.64
N LEU A 47 -11.77 -17.19 -1.88
CA LEU A 47 -11.87 -18.63 -2.09
C LEU A 47 -13.28 -19.18 -1.83
N VAL A 48 -13.90 -18.76 -0.72
CA VAL A 48 -15.26 -19.20 -0.36
C VAL A 48 -16.28 -18.70 -1.38
N LEU A 49 -16.06 -17.52 -1.97
CA LEU A 49 -16.91 -16.93 -3.02
C LEU A 49 -16.64 -17.53 -4.42
N GLY A 50 -15.74 -18.50 -4.56
CA GLY A 50 -15.41 -19.13 -5.85
C GLY A 50 -14.50 -18.28 -6.75
N ALA A 51 -13.96 -17.16 -6.24
CA ALA A 51 -13.03 -16.30 -6.96
C ALA A 51 -11.58 -16.79 -6.78
N GLU A 52 -11.29 -18.02 -7.17
CA GLU A 52 -10.04 -18.72 -6.90
C GLU A 52 -8.80 -17.97 -7.44
N PHE A 53 -8.88 -17.51 -8.69
CA PHE A 53 -7.78 -16.76 -9.31
C PHE A 53 -7.48 -15.46 -8.54
N VAL A 54 -8.52 -14.71 -8.14
CA VAL A 54 -8.37 -13.47 -7.39
C VAL A 54 -7.78 -13.73 -6.00
N ALA A 55 -8.15 -14.84 -5.35
CA ALA A 55 -7.58 -15.22 -4.07
C ALA A 55 -6.07 -15.47 -4.16
N TRP A 56 -5.61 -16.18 -5.18
CA TRP A 56 -4.18 -16.39 -5.41
C TRP A 56 -3.43 -15.11 -5.71
N VAL A 57 -3.99 -14.22 -6.52
CA VAL A 57 -3.42 -12.89 -6.79
C VAL A 57 -3.33 -12.07 -5.51
N GLN A 58 -4.36 -12.11 -4.66
CA GLN A 58 -4.37 -11.44 -3.36
C GLN A 58 -3.22 -11.91 -2.47
N VAL A 59 -2.99 -13.23 -2.37
CA VAL A 59 -1.90 -13.79 -1.56
C VAL A 59 -0.54 -13.43 -2.16
N LEU A 60 -0.35 -13.64 -3.45
CA LEU A 60 0.97 -13.45 -4.08
C LEU A 60 1.39 -11.99 -4.12
N ILE A 61 0.47 -11.10 -4.50
CA ILE A 61 0.80 -9.67 -4.68
C ILE A 61 0.68 -8.92 -3.35
N TYR A 62 -0.48 -8.98 -2.69
CA TYR A 62 -0.71 -8.15 -1.50
C TYR A 62 0.01 -8.69 -0.27
N VAL A 63 -0.13 -9.98 0.04
CA VAL A 63 0.53 -10.57 1.21
C VAL A 63 2.01 -10.83 0.92
N GLY A 64 2.32 -11.38 -0.24
CA GLY A 64 3.68 -11.79 -0.59
C GLY A 64 4.60 -10.63 -0.99
N ALA A 65 4.17 -9.75 -1.87
CA ALA A 65 5.04 -8.68 -2.39
C ALA A 65 4.85 -7.36 -1.63
N VAL A 66 3.61 -6.83 -1.57
CA VAL A 66 3.35 -5.47 -1.07
C VAL A 66 3.62 -5.36 0.43
N VAL A 67 3.06 -6.27 1.24
CA VAL A 67 3.22 -6.20 2.70
C VAL A 67 4.65 -6.53 3.12
N VAL A 68 5.29 -7.51 2.48
CA VAL A 68 6.69 -7.85 2.77
C VAL A 68 7.61 -6.68 2.43
N LEU A 69 7.39 -6.03 1.27
CA LEU A 69 8.15 -4.83 0.89
C LEU A 69 7.90 -3.68 1.87
N LEU A 70 6.65 -3.49 2.29
CA LEU A 70 6.29 -2.47 3.28
C LEU A 70 6.97 -2.72 4.63
N LEU A 71 6.93 -3.96 5.13
CA LEU A 71 7.61 -4.34 6.38
C LEU A 71 9.11 -4.12 6.29
N PHE A 72 9.72 -4.51 5.15
CA PHE A 72 11.13 -4.29 4.91
C PHE A 72 11.46 -2.79 4.86
N ALA A 73 10.68 -1.99 4.14
CA ALA A 73 10.86 -0.55 4.05
C ALA A 73 10.75 0.13 5.42
N VAL A 74 9.75 -0.25 6.23
CA VAL A 74 9.56 0.28 7.59
C VAL A 74 10.72 -0.13 8.51
N MET A 75 11.25 -1.35 8.37
CA MET A 75 12.37 -1.81 9.16
C MET A 75 13.68 -1.10 8.78
N LEU A 76 13.84 -0.73 7.50
CA LEU A 76 15.03 -0.01 7.00
C LEU A 76 14.96 1.49 7.28
N THR A 77 13.76 2.05 7.32
CA THR A 77 13.55 3.48 7.62
C THR A 77 13.57 3.68 9.13
N ARG A 78 14.34 4.65 9.61
CA ARG A 78 14.23 5.12 10.99
C ARG A 78 12.91 5.87 11.16
N ALA A 79 11.81 5.13 11.26
CA ALA A 79 10.55 5.72 11.67
C ALA A 79 10.70 6.26 13.10
N PRO A 80 10.23 7.45 13.43
CA PRO A 80 10.22 7.95 14.80
C PRO A 80 9.37 6.98 15.64
N ILE A 81 10.07 6.15 16.43
CA ILE A 81 9.45 5.19 17.34
C ILE A 81 9.21 5.97 18.64
N GLY A 82 8.11 6.69 18.72
CA GLY A 82 7.72 7.40 19.93
C GLY A 82 6.48 8.25 19.71
N PRO A 83 5.72 8.52 20.77
CA PRO A 83 4.66 9.53 20.73
C PRO A 83 5.33 10.87 20.45
N SER A 84 4.99 11.49 19.33
CA SER A 84 5.36 12.87 19.04
C SER A 84 4.11 13.72 19.21
N ASP A 85 4.17 14.72 20.08
CA ASP A 85 3.06 15.62 20.38
C ASP A 85 2.48 16.32 19.14
N ASP A 86 3.24 16.38 18.05
CA ASP A 86 2.82 16.92 16.75
C ASP A 86 1.99 15.94 15.88
N LEU A 87 2.03 14.64 16.18
CA LEU A 87 1.34 13.57 15.43
C LEU A 87 0.14 12.99 16.19
N ASP A 88 0.04 13.25 17.49
CA ASP A 88 -1.06 12.79 18.36
C ASP A 88 -2.29 13.71 18.22
N ARG A 89 -2.80 13.84 16.99
CA ARG A 89 -4.12 14.42 16.79
C ARG A 89 -5.20 13.47 17.28
N PRO A 90 -6.28 13.98 17.89
CA PRO A 90 -7.36 13.12 18.37
C PRO A 90 -7.91 12.28 17.21
N ALA A 91 -7.85 10.94 17.35
CA ALA A 91 -8.26 10.00 16.32
C ALA A 91 -9.79 9.98 16.07
N TRP A 92 -10.59 10.63 16.94
CA TRP A 92 -12.04 10.59 16.85
C TRP A 92 -12.63 11.17 15.54
N PRO A 93 -12.08 12.27 14.93
CA PRO A 93 -12.67 12.74 13.67
C PRO A 93 -12.45 11.76 12.52
N ALA A 94 -11.25 11.15 12.46
CA ALA A 94 -10.95 10.12 11.48
C ALA A 94 -11.81 8.87 11.69
N ALA A 95 -12.00 8.44 12.95
CA ALA A 95 -12.87 7.33 13.31
C ALA A 95 -14.34 7.64 13.01
N ALA A 96 -14.81 8.87 13.23
CA ALA A 96 -16.17 9.28 12.91
C ALA A 96 -16.43 9.28 11.39
N VAL A 97 -15.51 9.83 10.60
CA VAL A 97 -15.63 9.83 9.14
C VAL A 97 -15.51 8.42 8.58
N GLY A 98 -14.47 7.66 8.96
CA GLY A 98 -14.26 6.29 8.47
C GLY A 98 -15.36 5.34 8.91
N GLY A 99 -15.79 5.43 10.17
CA GLY A 99 -16.92 4.66 10.71
C GLY A 99 -18.24 5.05 10.05
N GLY A 100 -18.50 6.32 9.84
CA GLY A 100 -19.71 6.80 9.17
C GLY A 100 -19.81 6.34 7.73
N VAL A 101 -18.73 6.46 6.97
CA VAL A 101 -18.65 5.98 5.57
C VAL A 101 -18.76 4.45 5.53
N GLY A 102 -18.05 3.74 6.42
CA GLY A 102 -18.10 2.28 6.48
C GLY A 102 -19.49 1.73 6.83
N LEU A 103 -20.13 2.29 7.85
CA LEU A 103 -21.49 1.92 8.25
C LEU A 103 -22.52 2.31 7.18
N GLY A 104 -22.38 3.49 6.56
CA GLY A 104 -23.24 3.93 5.47
C GLY A 104 -23.16 2.99 4.27
N LEU A 105 -21.94 2.60 3.87
CA LEU A 105 -21.74 1.66 2.78
C LEU A 105 -22.28 0.27 3.12
N ALA A 106 -22.03 -0.21 4.35
CA ALA A 106 -22.55 -1.49 4.81
C ALA A 106 -24.08 -1.51 4.82
N ALA A 107 -24.71 -0.44 5.32
CA ALA A 107 -26.16 -0.31 5.33
C ALA A 107 -26.74 -0.30 3.90
N LEU A 108 -26.10 0.44 3.00
CA LEU A 108 -26.50 0.51 1.59
C LEU A 108 -26.39 -0.86 0.90
N LEU A 109 -25.30 -1.59 1.14
CA LEU A 109 -25.11 -2.94 0.60
C LEU A 109 -26.13 -3.92 1.16
N VAL A 110 -26.37 -3.91 2.47
CA VAL A 110 -27.40 -4.75 3.10
C VAL A 110 -28.78 -4.43 2.54
N ASP A 111 -29.13 -3.15 2.37
CA ASP A 111 -30.43 -2.76 1.82
C ASP A 111 -30.60 -3.16 0.35
N ALA A 112 -29.55 -3.00 -0.44
CA ALA A 112 -29.54 -3.36 -1.86
C ALA A 112 -29.69 -4.88 -2.10
N PHE A 113 -29.05 -5.70 -1.24
CA PHE A 113 -28.95 -7.15 -1.48
C PHE A 113 -29.82 -8.03 -0.58
N ARG A 114 -30.46 -7.47 0.47
CA ARG A 114 -31.27 -8.26 1.43
C ARG A 114 -32.42 -9.04 0.80
N TRP A 115 -32.90 -8.64 -0.39
CA TRP A 115 -34.04 -9.26 -1.09
C TRP A 115 -33.62 -10.00 -2.37
N THR A 116 -32.36 -9.94 -2.76
CA THR A 116 -31.83 -10.62 -3.94
C THR A 116 -31.20 -11.96 -3.55
N LEU A 117 -31.81 -13.05 -4.01
CA LEU A 117 -31.14 -14.34 -4.05
C LEU A 117 -30.11 -14.25 -5.16
N VAL A 118 -28.84 -14.06 -4.80
CA VAL A 118 -27.74 -14.08 -5.76
C VAL A 118 -27.36 -15.53 -5.97
N ASP A 119 -27.71 -16.08 -7.12
CA ASP A 119 -27.11 -17.35 -7.57
C ASP A 119 -25.61 -17.12 -7.71
N LEU A 120 -24.81 -17.90 -7.00
CA LEU A 120 -23.36 -17.83 -7.11
C LEU A 120 -23.00 -18.14 -8.56
N PRO A 121 -22.37 -17.20 -9.28
CA PRO A 121 -21.91 -17.47 -10.63
C PRO A 121 -20.91 -18.63 -10.62
N GLU A 122 -20.86 -19.36 -11.74
CA GLU A 122 -19.89 -20.45 -11.88
C GLU A 122 -18.46 -19.98 -11.53
N PRO A 123 -17.63 -20.84 -10.90
CA PRO A 123 -16.32 -20.50 -10.41
C PRO A 123 -15.49 -19.71 -11.42
N GLY A 124 -14.93 -18.60 -10.97
CA GLY A 124 -14.06 -17.71 -11.77
C GLY A 124 -12.69 -18.35 -12.00
N THR A 125 -12.60 -19.31 -12.91
CA THR A 125 -11.33 -19.94 -13.29
C THR A 125 -10.43 -18.95 -14.02
N ALA A 126 -9.11 -19.15 -13.93
CA ALA A 126 -8.11 -18.34 -14.61
C ALA A 126 -8.33 -18.27 -16.14
N GLY A 127 -8.76 -19.38 -16.76
CA GLY A 127 -9.08 -19.43 -18.19
C GLY A 127 -10.23 -18.51 -18.57
N ARG A 128 -11.33 -18.55 -17.80
CA ARG A 128 -12.50 -17.67 -18.03
C ARG A 128 -12.17 -16.19 -17.79
N MET A 129 -11.33 -15.91 -16.79
CA MET A 129 -10.86 -14.54 -16.54
C MET A 129 -10.04 -14.04 -17.73
N GLY A 130 -9.11 -14.85 -18.25
CA GLY A 130 -8.32 -14.53 -19.44
C GLY A 130 -9.20 -14.27 -20.66
N GLU A 131 -10.17 -15.12 -20.93
CA GLU A 131 -11.11 -14.96 -22.05
C GLU A 131 -11.89 -13.64 -21.95
N ARG A 132 -12.37 -13.28 -20.77
CA ARG A 132 -13.05 -11.99 -20.54
C ARG A 132 -12.14 -10.80 -20.72
N ILE A 133 -10.93 -10.84 -20.18
CA ILE A 133 -9.95 -9.76 -20.29
C ILE A 133 -9.58 -9.54 -21.76
N PHE A 134 -9.19 -10.58 -22.47
CA PHE A 134 -8.74 -10.49 -23.86
C PHE A 134 -9.89 -10.39 -24.89
N GLY A 135 -11.13 -10.77 -24.51
CA GLY A 135 -12.30 -10.61 -25.38
C GLY A 135 -12.95 -9.24 -25.31
N SER A 136 -13.12 -8.69 -24.11
CA SER A 136 -13.93 -7.47 -23.91
C SER A 136 -13.21 -6.34 -23.18
N TRP A 137 -12.11 -6.63 -22.47
CA TRP A 137 -11.41 -5.69 -21.59
C TRP A 137 -9.95 -5.47 -21.98
N VAL A 138 -9.62 -5.64 -23.25
CA VAL A 138 -8.24 -5.46 -23.77
C VAL A 138 -7.73 -4.07 -23.53
N LEU A 139 -8.53 -3.04 -23.79
CA LEU A 139 -8.13 -1.64 -23.63
C LEU A 139 -7.80 -1.28 -22.17
N PRO A 140 -8.63 -1.58 -21.15
CA PRO A 140 -8.24 -1.42 -19.76
C PRO A 140 -6.98 -2.21 -19.38
N PHE A 141 -6.79 -3.41 -19.91
CA PHE A 141 -5.58 -4.22 -19.67
C PHE A 141 -4.33 -3.52 -20.23
N GLU A 142 -4.40 -2.97 -21.41
CA GLU A 142 -3.30 -2.21 -22.02
C GLU A 142 -2.95 -0.95 -21.23
N VAL A 143 -3.96 -0.18 -20.79
CA VAL A 143 -3.76 1.00 -19.94
C VAL A 143 -3.08 0.63 -18.63
N LEU A 144 -3.48 -0.47 -18.00
CA LEU A 144 -2.85 -0.94 -16.76
C LEU A 144 -1.40 -1.37 -16.98
N SER A 145 -1.06 -1.97 -18.13
CA SER A 145 0.32 -2.35 -18.44
C SER A 145 1.22 -1.13 -18.62
N VAL A 146 0.72 -0.07 -19.27
CA VAL A 146 1.42 1.23 -19.38
C VAL A 146 1.58 1.88 -17.99
N LEU A 147 0.56 1.80 -17.14
CA LEU A 147 0.63 2.31 -15.77
C LEU A 147 1.69 1.57 -14.94
N LEU A 148 1.78 0.24 -15.07
CA LEU A 148 2.82 -0.55 -14.41
C LEU A 148 4.23 -0.15 -14.88
N LEU A 149 4.39 0.07 -16.19
CA LEU A 149 5.67 0.56 -16.75
C LEU A 149 6.01 1.95 -16.18
N ALA A 150 5.04 2.86 -16.16
CA ALA A 150 5.23 4.19 -15.60
C ALA A 150 5.57 4.15 -14.10
N ALA A 151 4.93 3.27 -13.33
CA ALA A 151 5.24 3.05 -11.92
C ALA A 151 6.68 2.53 -11.73
N LEU A 152 7.12 1.58 -12.56
CA LEU A 152 8.49 1.05 -12.53
C LEU A 152 9.51 2.15 -12.83
N VAL A 153 9.30 2.93 -13.90
CA VAL A 153 10.18 4.05 -14.25
C VAL A 153 10.21 5.09 -13.14
N GLY A 154 9.04 5.44 -12.60
CA GLY A 154 8.92 6.37 -11.46
C GLY A 154 9.68 5.89 -10.23
N ALA A 155 9.59 4.61 -9.87
CA ALA A 155 10.33 4.03 -8.76
C ALA A 155 11.85 4.10 -8.97
N ILE A 156 12.33 3.82 -10.18
CA ILE A 156 13.75 3.92 -10.52
C ILE A 156 14.24 5.38 -10.43
N VAL A 157 13.47 6.32 -10.98
CA VAL A 157 13.82 7.74 -10.96
C VAL A 157 13.87 8.28 -9.54
N LEU A 158 12.87 7.96 -8.71
CA LEU A 158 12.81 8.40 -7.31
C LEU A 158 13.88 7.75 -6.42
N SER A 159 14.40 6.58 -6.78
CA SER A 159 15.44 5.88 -6.02
C SER A 159 16.87 6.37 -6.34
N ARG A 160 17.05 7.22 -7.38
CA ARG A 160 18.38 7.78 -7.71
C ARG A 160 18.73 8.93 -6.76
N PRO A 161 19.87 8.84 -6.04
CA PRO A 161 20.28 9.86 -5.08
C PRO A 161 20.75 11.19 -5.72
N ASP A 162 21.04 11.19 -7.04
CA ASP A 162 21.69 12.32 -7.72
C ASP A 162 20.75 13.36 -8.35
N ILE A 163 19.43 13.22 -8.17
CA ILE A 163 18.49 14.21 -8.71
C ILE A 163 18.37 15.36 -7.70
N GLY A 164 19.35 16.26 -7.69
CA GLY A 164 19.29 17.48 -6.90
C GLY A 164 20.60 18.00 -6.34
N ALA A 165 21.66 17.22 -6.32
CA ALA A 165 22.99 17.75 -6.01
C ALA A 165 23.55 18.45 -7.24
N ARG A 166 23.31 19.76 -7.36
CA ARG A 166 24.15 20.60 -8.20
C ARG A 166 25.56 20.47 -7.66
N PRO A 167 26.58 20.15 -8.47
CA PRO A 167 27.96 20.30 -8.02
C PRO A 167 28.11 21.75 -7.61
N ASP A 168 28.45 22.00 -6.36
CA ASP A 168 28.91 23.31 -5.93
C ASP A 168 30.16 23.60 -6.78
N ILE A 169 29.97 24.41 -7.80
CA ILE A 169 31.07 25.06 -8.50
C ILE A 169 31.58 26.05 -7.47
N ALA A 170 32.50 25.59 -6.64
CA ALA A 170 33.26 26.49 -5.80
C ALA A 170 33.86 27.58 -6.70
N PRO A 171 33.61 28.86 -6.45
CA PRO A 171 34.22 29.90 -7.23
C PRO A 171 35.71 29.81 -7.05
N SER A 172 36.39 29.40 -8.14
CA SER A 172 37.85 29.25 -8.25
C SER A 172 38.60 30.61 -8.18
N GLY A 173 38.01 31.58 -7.48
CA GLY A 173 38.53 32.94 -7.37
C GLY A 173 39.21 33.28 -6.02
N GLU A 174 39.04 32.48 -4.97
CA GLU A 174 39.58 32.83 -3.66
C GLU A 174 40.96 32.22 -3.36
N ALA A 175 41.37 31.15 -4.08
CA ALA A 175 42.66 30.53 -3.89
C ALA A 175 43.83 31.31 -4.53
N GLU A 176 43.54 32.19 -5.50
CA GLU A 176 44.59 32.96 -6.19
C GLU A 176 44.94 34.27 -5.47
N THR A 177 44.04 34.79 -4.63
CA THR A 177 44.25 36.05 -3.90
C THR A 177 45.16 35.85 -2.69
N ASP A 178 45.14 34.68 -2.05
CA ASP A 178 45.99 34.37 -0.90
C ASP A 178 47.46 34.09 -1.26
N LEU A 179 47.72 33.63 -2.49
CA LEU A 179 49.07 33.38 -2.97
C LEU A 179 49.82 34.69 -3.36
N VAL A 180 49.08 35.73 -3.72
CA VAL A 180 49.67 37.04 -4.08
C VAL A 180 49.92 37.92 -2.86
N ALA A 181 49.14 37.76 -1.77
CA ALA A 181 49.29 38.53 -0.56
C ALA A 181 50.44 38.03 0.36
N GLY A 182 50.97 36.81 0.16
CA GLY A 182 51.98 36.21 1.02
C GLY A 182 53.46 36.52 0.62
N ASN A 183 53.70 37.21 -0.49
CA ASN A 183 55.06 37.46 -0.99
C ASN A 183 55.40 38.97 -0.95
N SER A 184 55.37 39.59 0.23
CA SER A 184 56.01 40.87 0.46
C SER A 184 57.33 40.65 1.14
N PRO A 185 58.50 40.95 0.44
CA PRO A 185 59.80 40.87 1.10
C PRO A 185 59.92 42.01 2.12
N GLY A 186 60.19 41.63 3.39
CA GLY A 186 60.53 42.54 4.44
C GLY A 186 61.79 43.29 4.14
N GLU A 187 61.68 44.57 4.03
CA GLU A 187 62.80 45.51 4.11
C GLU A 187 62.81 46.18 5.50
N GLY A 188 64.05 46.13 6.12
CA GLY A 188 64.41 46.98 7.20
C GLY A 188 64.88 46.31 8.45
#